data_fbf3de27f1309469c70e8be4c19111af
#
_entry.id   fbf3de27f1309469c70e8be4c19111af
#
_cell.length_a   1.000
_cell.length_b   1.000
_cell.length_c   1.000
_cell.angle_alpha   90.00
_cell.angle_beta   90.00
_cell.angle_gamma   90.00
#
_symmetry.space_group_name_H-M   'P 1'
#
loop_
_entity.id
_entity.type
_entity.pdbx_description
1 polymer ?
#
loop_
_entity_poly.entity_id
_entity_poly.type
_entity_poly.pdbx_seq_one_letter_code
_entity_poly.pdbx_strand_id
1 'polypeptide(L)'
;WNYSHRYPKEFDHWKPSLFGIENPAYTDLKLKPELNNSYDNSILYTDWFLSQVIGTLKSTNQISSMMFVSDHGQTLYDGTCNLAFHGHNTEYEFHIPAFVWYSDIYKFTYPEKIQRLVRNRRAKLTTENIFHSLLDMANIHYPTERLERSFFSQKLKKEKRYVDSYGWSDYDNASLKGDCREVIDKGTPLHQEK
;
A
#
# COMPACT_ATOMS: atom_id res chain seq x y z
N TRP A 1 -13.19 11.80 4.88
CA TRP A 1 -11.98 11.44 5.63
C TRP A 1 -12.27 10.83 7.01
N ASN A 2 -13.55 10.66 7.41
CA ASN A 2 -13.90 10.05 8.68
C ASN A 2 -13.71 8.52 8.58
N TYR A 3 -12.68 8.00 9.23
CA TYR A 3 -12.40 6.56 9.23
C TYR A 3 -13.54 5.75 9.85
N SER A 4 -14.31 6.32 10.80
CA SER A 4 -15.45 5.63 11.41
C SER A 4 -16.60 5.34 10.45
N HIS A 5 -16.63 5.97 9.27
CA HIS A 5 -17.57 5.65 8.20
C HIS A 5 -17.07 4.52 7.28
N ARG A 6 -15.87 3.99 7.51
CA ARG A 6 -15.26 2.95 6.68
C ARG A 6 -15.43 1.54 7.24
N TYR A 7 -16.05 1.42 8.42
CA TYR A 7 -16.33 0.12 9.04
C TYR A 7 -17.68 0.15 9.75
N PRO A 8 -18.39 -1.00 9.83
CA PRO A 8 -19.64 -1.11 10.57
C PRO A 8 -19.36 -1.21 12.08
N LYS A 9 -20.39 -0.96 12.89
CA LYS A 9 -20.31 -0.85 14.36
C LYS A 9 -19.65 -2.04 15.05
N GLU A 10 -19.85 -3.24 14.56
CA GLU A 10 -19.25 -4.47 15.10
C GLU A 10 -17.72 -4.51 14.99
N PHE A 11 -17.13 -3.68 14.13
CA PHE A 11 -15.69 -3.49 13.99
C PHE A 11 -15.15 -2.29 14.77
N ASP A 12 -15.98 -1.60 15.55
CA ASP A 12 -15.55 -0.51 16.44
C ASP A 12 -14.93 -1.09 17.73
N HIS A 13 -13.78 -1.75 17.55
CA HIS A 13 -13.08 -2.54 18.57
C HIS A 13 -12.22 -1.67 19.47
N TRP A 14 -11.33 -0.86 18.90
CA TRP A 14 -10.46 0.05 19.64
C TRP A 14 -11.18 1.35 19.97
N LYS A 15 -11.10 1.76 21.25
CA LYS A 15 -11.79 2.94 21.78
C LYS A 15 -10.84 3.77 22.66
N PRO A 16 -11.10 5.10 22.80
CA PRO A 16 -12.18 5.86 22.15
C PRO A 16 -12.04 5.92 20.65
N SER A 17 -13.15 6.08 19.91
CA SER A 17 -13.16 6.16 18.47
C SER A 17 -14.03 7.33 18.00
N LEU A 18 -13.94 7.69 16.72
CA LEU A 18 -14.80 8.70 16.10
C LEU A 18 -16.22 8.18 15.80
N PHE A 19 -16.52 6.92 16.12
CA PHE A 19 -17.82 6.33 15.85
C PHE A 19 -18.92 7.01 16.67
N GLY A 20 -19.91 7.58 15.99
CA GLY A 20 -21.00 8.32 16.61
C GLY A 20 -20.66 9.78 16.93
N ILE A 21 -19.48 10.28 16.60
CA ILE A 21 -19.16 11.70 16.69
C ILE A 21 -19.55 12.36 15.36
N GLU A 22 -20.52 13.26 15.42
CA GLU A 22 -20.92 14.06 14.27
C GLU A 22 -19.89 15.19 14.03
N ASN A 23 -19.43 15.32 12.78
CA ASN A 23 -18.53 16.38 12.32
C ASN A 23 -17.29 16.60 13.23
N PRO A 24 -16.45 15.57 13.45
CA PRO A 24 -15.27 15.74 14.28
C PRO A 24 -14.32 16.78 13.66
N ALA A 25 -13.76 17.63 14.51
CA ALA A 25 -12.73 18.58 14.09
C ALA A 25 -11.39 17.83 13.90
N TYR A 26 -11.14 17.37 12.69
CA TYR A 26 -9.95 16.52 12.35
C TYR A 26 -8.60 17.19 12.60
N THR A 27 -8.57 18.49 12.81
CA THR A 27 -7.37 19.25 13.17
C THR A 27 -7.18 19.37 14.69
N ASP A 28 -8.14 18.88 15.48
CA ASP A 28 -8.05 18.91 16.94
C ASP A 28 -7.18 17.75 17.44
N LEU A 29 -5.98 18.07 17.88
CA LEU A 29 -5.04 17.09 18.44
C LEU A 29 -5.59 16.32 19.65
N LYS A 30 -6.64 16.84 20.31
CA LYS A 30 -7.31 16.13 21.41
C LYS A 30 -8.03 14.87 20.91
N LEU A 31 -8.40 14.83 19.63
CA LEU A 31 -9.03 13.68 18.99
C LEU A 31 -8.02 12.68 18.39
N LYS A 32 -6.73 12.85 18.65
CA LYS A 32 -5.70 11.93 18.15
C LYS A 32 -5.98 10.45 18.53
N PRO A 33 -6.32 10.11 19.80
CA PRO A 33 -6.65 8.73 20.15
C PRO A 33 -7.85 8.20 19.37
N GLU A 34 -8.92 9.00 19.25
CA GLU A 34 -10.14 8.63 18.52
C GLU A 34 -9.86 8.41 17.04
N LEU A 35 -9.03 9.28 16.44
CA LEU A 35 -8.64 9.19 15.03
C LEU A 35 -7.84 7.91 14.78
N ASN A 36 -6.81 7.65 15.58
CA ASN A 36 -5.93 6.50 15.42
C ASN A 36 -6.71 5.19 15.63
N ASN A 37 -7.51 5.10 16.68
CA ASN A 37 -8.34 3.93 16.94
C ASN A 37 -9.37 3.69 15.81
N SER A 38 -9.95 4.77 15.24
CA SER A 38 -10.86 4.63 14.09
C SER A 38 -10.12 4.17 12.84
N TYR A 39 -8.89 4.61 12.64
CA TYR A 39 -8.05 4.10 11.56
C TYR A 39 -7.77 2.61 11.74
N ASP A 40 -7.34 2.18 12.92
CA ASP A 40 -7.07 0.78 13.24
C ASP A 40 -8.32 -0.09 13.06
N ASN A 41 -9.49 0.39 13.48
CA ASN A 41 -10.77 -0.28 13.25
C ASN A 41 -11.07 -0.45 11.75
N SER A 42 -10.74 0.56 10.93
CA SER A 42 -10.92 0.48 9.48
C SER A 42 -9.97 -0.54 8.83
N ILE A 43 -8.74 -0.68 9.36
CA ILE A 43 -7.79 -1.71 8.93
C ILE A 43 -8.29 -3.11 9.34
N LEU A 44 -8.81 -3.26 10.56
CA LEU A 44 -9.40 -4.52 11.02
C LEU A 44 -10.54 -4.99 10.10
N TYR A 45 -11.41 -4.06 9.70
CA TYR A 45 -12.50 -4.37 8.77
C TYR A 45 -11.97 -4.74 7.37
N THR A 46 -10.96 -4.03 6.89
CA THR A 46 -10.30 -4.34 5.62
C THR A 46 -9.68 -5.74 5.65
N ASP A 47 -8.99 -6.11 6.73
CA ASP A 47 -8.41 -7.45 6.91
C ASP A 47 -9.48 -8.54 6.90
N TRP A 48 -10.58 -8.33 7.65
CA TRP A 48 -11.72 -9.23 7.61
C TRP A 48 -12.29 -9.38 6.18
N PHE A 49 -12.51 -8.27 5.46
CA PHE A 49 -13.02 -8.29 4.09
C PHE A 49 -12.10 -9.10 3.17
N LEU A 50 -10.80 -8.84 3.22
CA LEU A 50 -9.82 -9.57 2.42
C LEU A 50 -9.81 -11.07 2.76
N SER A 51 -10.01 -11.40 4.05
CA SER A 51 -10.13 -12.81 4.48
C SER A 51 -11.36 -13.50 3.87
N GLN A 52 -12.50 -12.78 3.72
CA GLN A 52 -13.70 -13.30 3.05
C GLN A 52 -13.44 -13.53 1.56
N VAL A 53 -12.77 -12.61 0.89
CA VAL A 53 -12.38 -12.77 -0.53
C VAL A 53 -11.48 -14.01 -0.70
N ILE A 54 -10.46 -14.15 0.15
CA ILE A 54 -9.58 -15.31 0.15
C ILE A 54 -10.37 -16.61 0.43
N GLY A 55 -11.28 -16.59 1.38
CA GLY A 55 -12.17 -17.72 1.70
C GLY A 55 -12.99 -18.15 0.49
N THR A 56 -13.59 -17.18 -0.20
CA THR A 56 -14.34 -17.41 -1.44
C THR A 56 -13.46 -18.02 -2.53
N LEU A 57 -12.26 -17.44 -2.76
CA LEU A 57 -11.32 -17.98 -3.75
C LEU A 57 -10.91 -19.42 -3.42
N LYS A 58 -10.64 -19.73 -2.14
CA LYS A 58 -10.33 -21.08 -1.67
C LYS A 58 -11.45 -22.07 -1.97
N SER A 59 -12.71 -21.66 -1.74
CA SER A 59 -13.87 -22.55 -1.94
C SER A 59 -14.11 -22.94 -3.39
N THR A 60 -13.58 -22.16 -4.35
CA THR A 60 -13.70 -22.50 -5.78
C THR A 60 -12.91 -23.74 -6.18
N ASN A 61 -11.90 -24.11 -5.41
CA ASN A 61 -10.95 -25.18 -5.76
C ASN A 61 -10.33 -25.00 -7.16
N GLN A 62 -10.12 -23.76 -7.58
CA GLN A 62 -9.54 -23.40 -8.88
C GLN A 62 -8.13 -22.82 -8.71
N ILE A 63 -7.42 -22.68 -9.82
CA ILE A 63 -6.18 -21.90 -9.90
C ILE A 63 -6.54 -20.44 -9.59
N SER A 64 -6.17 -19.97 -8.41
CA SER A 64 -6.55 -18.64 -7.94
C SER A 64 -5.36 -17.91 -7.33
N SER A 65 -5.31 -16.60 -7.55
CA SER A 65 -4.37 -15.70 -6.91
C SER A 65 -5.01 -14.33 -6.71
N MET A 66 -4.55 -13.60 -5.70
CA MET A 66 -5.00 -12.25 -5.38
C MET A 66 -3.80 -11.39 -5.05
N MET A 67 -3.78 -10.18 -5.59
CA MET A 67 -2.82 -9.14 -5.22
C MET A 67 -3.57 -8.02 -4.53
N PHE A 68 -3.09 -7.63 -3.37
CA PHE A 68 -3.55 -6.45 -2.65
C PHE A 68 -2.44 -5.41 -2.61
N VAL A 69 -2.80 -4.17 -2.86
CA VAL A 69 -1.91 -3.00 -2.75
C VAL A 69 -2.76 -1.83 -2.24
N SER A 70 -2.27 -1.10 -1.25
CA SER A 70 -2.90 0.17 -0.87
C SER A 70 -2.58 1.24 -1.91
N ASP A 71 -3.49 2.17 -2.13
CA ASP A 71 -3.29 3.33 -3.00
C ASP A 71 -2.27 4.32 -2.40
N HIS A 72 -2.38 4.60 -1.09
CA HIS A 72 -1.44 5.41 -0.32
C HIS A 72 -1.48 5.01 1.15
N GLY A 73 -0.54 5.49 1.94
CA GLY A 73 -0.55 5.42 3.39
C GLY A 73 -1.22 6.64 4.02
N GLN A 74 -1.06 6.78 5.34
CA GLN A 74 -1.66 7.89 6.11
C GLN A 74 -0.65 8.42 7.13
N THR A 75 -0.69 9.73 7.34
CA THR A 75 -0.08 10.40 8.47
C THR A 75 -1.11 10.46 9.60
N LEU A 76 -0.74 10.08 10.82
CA LEU A 76 -1.65 9.91 11.95
C LEU A 76 -1.17 10.63 13.21
N TYR A 77 -0.67 11.87 13.07
CA TYR A 77 -0.03 12.62 14.14
C TYR A 77 1.19 11.89 14.75
N ASP A 78 2.01 11.30 13.87
CA ASP A 78 3.16 10.49 14.28
C ASP A 78 4.22 11.33 15.02
N GLY A 79 4.67 10.84 16.18
CA GLY A 79 5.64 11.58 17.02
C GLY A 79 5.13 12.96 17.42
N THR A 80 5.89 14.00 17.07
CA THR A 80 5.51 15.42 17.25
C THR A 80 4.93 16.03 15.97
N CYS A 81 4.68 15.21 14.93
CA CYS A 81 4.02 15.64 13.72
C CYS A 81 2.55 15.97 13.97
N ASN A 82 2.14 17.19 13.67
CA ASN A 82 0.78 17.65 13.85
C ASN A 82 -0.06 17.52 12.57
N LEU A 83 0.28 16.54 11.71
CA LEU A 83 -0.43 16.25 10.47
C LEU A 83 -1.21 14.94 10.59
N ALA A 84 -2.39 14.92 9.98
CA ALA A 84 -3.23 13.74 9.83
C ALA A 84 -3.69 13.59 8.38
N PHE A 85 -4.06 12.36 7.99
CA PHE A 85 -4.50 11.99 6.66
C PHE A 85 -3.35 11.93 5.64
N HIS A 86 -3.62 12.29 4.39
CA HIS A 86 -2.65 12.25 3.29
C HIS A 86 -2.63 13.58 2.52
N GLY A 87 -1.68 13.73 1.61
CA GLY A 87 -1.44 14.95 0.84
C GLY A 87 -0.39 15.85 1.48
N HIS A 88 0.39 15.33 2.42
CA HIS A 88 1.46 16.03 3.13
C HIS A 88 2.86 15.63 2.65
N ASN A 89 2.94 14.71 1.68
CA ASN A 89 4.20 14.20 1.13
C ASN A 89 5.12 13.57 2.19
N THR A 90 4.56 12.90 3.18
CA THR A 90 5.33 12.22 4.23
C THR A 90 5.73 10.80 3.81
N GLU A 91 6.80 10.28 4.41
CA GLU A 91 7.20 8.88 4.20
C GLU A 91 6.06 7.90 4.50
N TYR A 92 5.23 8.21 5.50
CA TYR A 92 4.09 7.39 5.91
C TYR A 92 3.04 7.22 4.81
N GLU A 93 2.93 8.20 3.90
CA GLU A 93 1.97 8.17 2.79
C GLU A 93 2.50 7.38 1.60
N PHE A 94 3.82 7.35 1.40
CA PHE A 94 4.46 6.65 0.28
C PHE A 94 4.81 5.19 0.57
N HIS A 95 4.95 4.82 1.84
CA HIS A 95 5.28 3.45 2.23
C HIS A 95 4.01 2.63 2.44
N ILE A 96 3.54 1.98 1.38
CA ILE A 96 2.28 1.26 1.33
C ILE A 96 2.44 -0.26 1.51
N PRO A 97 1.47 -0.94 2.15
CA PRO A 97 1.44 -2.39 2.23
C PRO A 97 1.04 -3.01 0.89
N ALA A 98 1.69 -4.13 0.57
CA ALA A 98 1.32 -4.97 -0.56
C ALA A 98 1.53 -6.44 -0.20
N PHE A 99 0.61 -7.31 -0.64
CA PHE A 99 0.80 -8.74 -0.51
C PHE A 99 0.19 -9.50 -1.68
N VAL A 100 0.63 -10.74 -1.86
CA VAL A 100 0.06 -11.69 -2.80
C VAL A 100 -0.39 -12.93 -2.04
N TRP A 101 -1.64 -13.31 -2.26
CA TRP A 101 -2.17 -14.60 -1.87
C TRP A 101 -2.32 -15.49 -3.12
N TYR A 102 -2.13 -16.80 -2.98
CA TYR A 102 -2.32 -17.78 -4.04
C TYR A 102 -2.79 -19.12 -3.48
N SER A 103 -3.58 -19.86 -4.27
CA SER A 103 -4.04 -21.19 -3.92
C SER A 103 -2.91 -22.22 -4.03
N ASP A 104 -3.05 -23.37 -3.36
CA ASP A 104 -2.11 -24.47 -3.49
C ASP A 104 -2.05 -24.98 -4.93
N ILE A 105 -3.17 -24.98 -5.65
CA ILE A 105 -3.24 -25.34 -7.06
C ILE A 105 -2.41 -24.35 -7.90
N TYR A 106 -2.51 -23.05 -7.63
CA TYR A 106 -1.67 -22.05 -8.29
C TYR A 106 -0.17 -22.32 -8.04
N LYS A 107 0.19 -22.56 -6.80
CA LYS A 107 1.58 -22.88 -6.41
C LYS A 107 2.08 -24.13 -7.11
N PHE A 108 1.25 -25.15 -7.23
CA PHE A 108 1.59 -26.40 -7.93
C PHE A 108 1.74 -26.18 -9.44
N THR A 109 0.85 -25.39 -10.04
CA THR A 109 0.84 -25.10 -11.48
C THR A 109 2.01 -24.20 -11.90
N TYR A 110 2.35 -23.20 -11.05
CA TYR A 110 3.38 -22.19 -11.36
C TYR A 110 4.48 -22.12 -10.28
N PRO A 111 5.17 -23.24 -9.97
CA PRO A 111 6.12 -23.30 -8.86
C PRO A 111 7.27 -22.30 -9.03
N GLU A 112 7.72 -22.06 -10.27
CA GLU A 112 8.80 -21.11 -10.53
C GLU A 112 8.39 -19.66 -10.27
N LYS A 113 7.14 -19.29 -10.56
CA LYS A 113 6.62 -17.95 -10.25
C LYS A 113 6.64 -17.73 -8.74
N ILE A 114 6.24 -18.72 -7.96
CA ILE A 114 6.27 -18.66 -6.49
C ILE A 114 7.70 -18.55 -5.95
N GLN A 115 8.64 -19.33 -6.49
CA GLN A 115 10.04 -19.22 -6.09
C GLN A 115 10.60 -17.81 -6.36
N ARG A 116 10.27 -17.23 -7.51
CA ARG A 116 10.69 -15.88 -7.89
C ARG A 116 10.04 -14.83 -6.98
N LEU A 117 8.74 -14.94 -6.70
CA LEU A 117 8.02 -14.08 -5.77
C LEU A 117 8.67 -14.09 -4.37
N VAL A 118 8.95 -15.26 -3.82
CA VAL A 118 9.60 -15.41 -2.52
C VAL A 118 11.00 -14.79 -2.52
N ARG A 119 11.78 -14.98 -3.59
CA ARG A 119 13.10 -14.36 -3.74
C ARG A 119 13.02 -12.84 -3.78
N ASN A 120 12.01 -12.31 -4.48
CA ASN A 120 11.84 -10.87 -4.71
C ASN A 120 11.05 -10.16 -3.59
N ARG A 121 10.59 -10.88 -2.53
CA ARG A 121 9.73 -10.34 -1.46
C ARG A 121 10.28 -9.12 -0.70
N ARG A 122 11.60 -8.88 -0.79
CA ARG A 122 12.28 -7.74 -0.17
C ARG A 122 12.79 -6.71 -1.19
N ALA A 123 12.40 -6.88 -2.46
CA ALA A 123 12.78 -5.92 -3.48
C ALA A 123 12.12 -4.57 -3.21
N LYS A 124 12.84 -3.51 -3.51
CA LYS A 124 12.29 -2.14 -3.48
C LYS A 124 11.48 -1.96 -4.75
N LEU A 125 10.17 -1.80 -4.60
CA LEU A 125 9.19 -1.74 -5.67
C LEU A 125 8.46 -0.39 -5.66
N THR A 126 7.79 -0.09 -6.76
CA THR A 126 6.85 1.02 -6.90
C THR A 126 5.54 0.53 -7.48
N THR A 127 4.54 1.39 -7.53
CA THR A 127 3.25 1.10 -8.18
C THR A 127 3.39 0.77 -9.66
N GLU A 128 4.46 1.23 -10.33
CA GLU A 128 4.77 0.87 -11.72
C GLU A 128 5.05 -0.63 -11.93
N ASN A 129 5.46 -1.34 -10.88
CA ASN A 129 5.66 -2.79 -10.94
C ASN A 129 4.34 -3.57 -10.97
N ILE A 130 3.22 -2.97 -10.52
CA ILE A 130 1.95 -3.69 -10.29
C ILE A 130 1.38 -4.21 -11.59
N PHE A 131 1.25 -3.38 -12.63
CA PHE A 131 0.67 -3.78 -13.91
C PHE A 131 1.39 -4.99 -14.51
N HIS A 132 2.72 -4.91 -14.61
CA HIS A 132 3.54 -5.98 -15.20
C HIS A 132 3.52 -7.25 -14.35
N SER A 133 3.51 -7.10 -13.03
CA SER A 133 3.43 -8.23 -12.11
C SER A 133 2.05 -8.90 -12.12
N LEU A 134 0.97 -8.13 -12.26
CA LEU A 134 -0.38 -8.65 -12.34
C LEU A 134 -0.57 -9.53 -13.59
N LEU A 135 -0.10 -9.06 -14.75
CA LEU A 135 -0.19 -9.83 -16.00
C LEU A 135 0.71 -11.06 -15.96
N ASP A 136 1.93 -10.95 -15.44
CA ASP A 136 2.82 -12.11 -15.23
C ASP A 136 2.21 -13.10 -14.24
N MET A 137 1.63 -12.63 -13.13
CA MET A 137 0.90 -13.47 -12.17
C MET A 137 -0.23 -14.27 -12.86
N ALA A 138 -0.99 -13.60 -13.74
CA ALA A 138 -2.07 -14.20 -14.50
C ALA A 138 -1.60 -15.07 -15.69
N ASN A 139 -0.29 -15.17 -15.92
CA ASN A 139 0.31 -15.86 -17.06
C ASN A 139 -0.15 -15.31 -18.42
N ILE A 140 -0.38 -14.00 -18.48
CA ILE A 140 -0.77 -13.27 -19.69
C ILE A 140 0.49 -12.70 -20.36
N HIS A 141 0.72 -13.08 -21.61
CA HIS A 141 1.85 -12.63 -22.43
C HIS A 141 1.36 -11.67 -23.51
N TYR A 142 2.15 -10.64 -23.77
CA TYR A 142 1.85 -9.63 -24.81
C TYR A 142 3.15 -9.09 -25.42
N PRO A 143 3.11 -8.54 -26.66
CA PRO A 143 4.32 -8.21 -27.44
C PRO A 143 5.29 -7.24 -26.74
N THR A 144 4.79 -6.35 -25.90
CA THR A 144 5.57 -5.31 -25.21
C THR A 144 5.72 -5.57 -23.71
N GLU A 145 5.63 -6.85 -23.28
CA GLU A 145 5.78 -7.20 -21.87
C GLU A 145 7.14 -6.79 -21.32
N ARG A 146 7.13 -6.27 -20.08
CA ARG A 146 8.33 -5.80 -19.38
C ARG A 146 8.57 -6.63 -18.14
N LEU A 147 9.10 -7.84 -18.35
CA LEU A 147 9.39 -8.79 -17.26
C LEU A 147 10.45 -8.27 -16.28
N GLU A 148 11.25 -7.29 -16.67
CA GLU A 148 12.18 -6.59 -15.79
C GLU A 148 11.46 -5.74 -14.72
N ARG A 149 10.14 -5.50 -14.86
CA ARG A 149 9.29 -4.81 -13.90
C ARG A 149 8.38 -5.76 -13.10
N SER A 150 8.36 -7.06 -13.43
CA SER A 150 7.55 -8.03 -12.70
C SER A 150 8.31 -8.64 -11.53
N PHE A 151 7.73 -8.59 -10.33
CA PHE A 151 8.28 -9.27 -9.16
C PHE A 151 8.00 -10.79 -9.14
N PHE A 152 7.26 -11.32 -10.12
CA PHE A 152 7.18 -12.76 -10.42
C PHE A 152 8.27 -13.23 -11.39
N SER A 153 9.11 -12.32 -11.88
CA SER A 153 10.15 -12.62 -12.87
C SER A 153 11.53 -12.73 -12.25
N GLN A 154 12.34 -13.63 -12.80
CA GLN A 154 13.79 -13.66 -12.51
C GLN A 154 14.52 -12.46 -13.12
N LYS A 155 13.91 -11.78 -14.09
CA LYS A 155 14.48 -10.63 -14.78
C LYS A 155 14.25 -9.30 -14.04
N LEU A 156 13.56 -9.34 -12.88
CA LEU A 156 13.28 -8.13 -12.10
C LEU A 156 14.55 -7.31 -11.91
N LYS A 157 14.49 -6.05 -12.31
CA LYS A 157 15.56 -5.06 -12.12
C LYS A 157 15.19 -4.07 -11.04
N LYS A 158 16.19 -3.59 -10.31
CA LYS A 158 16.04 -2.45 -9.43
C LYS A 158 15.94 -1.19 -10.29
N GLU A 159 14.85 -0.45 -10.13
CA GLU A 159 14.65 0.87 -10.73
C GLU A 159 14.68 1.94 -9.65
N LYS A 160 14.87 3.19 -10.03
CA LYS A 160 14.68 4.34 -9.14
C LYS A 160 13.21 4.45 -8.77
N ARG A 161 12.94 4.75 -7.51
CA ARG A 161 11.59 4.93 -7.02
C ARG A 161 11.27 6.42 -6.97
N TYR A 162 10.46 6.87 -7.90
CA TYR A 162 9.98 8.25 -7.90
C TYR A 162 8.64 8.35 -7.20
N VAL A 163 8.48 9.40 -6.42
CA VAL A 163 7.23 9.78 -5.76
C VAL A 163 6.90 11.23 -6.09
N ASP A 164 5.62 11.55 -6.13
CA ASP A 164 5.15 12.91 -6.31
C ASP A 164 5.15 13.65 -4.96
N SER A 165 6.33 14.20 -4.64
CA SER A 165 6.54 15.00 -3.43
C SER A 165 7.08 16.36 -3.85
N TYR A 166 6.21 17.38 -3.86
CA TYR A 166 6.53 18.71 -4.37
C TYR A 166 7.12 18.69 -5.79
N GLY A 167 6.61 17.77 -6.62
CA GLY A 167 7.17 17.32 -7.90
C GLY A 167 7.81 15.92 -7.76
N TRP A 168 8.34 15.39 -8.85
CA TRP A 168 8.93 14.06 -8.88
C TRP A 168 10.24 14.01 -8.09
N SER A 169 10.24 13.30 -6.97
CA SER A 169 11.39 13.12 -6.09
C SER A 169 11.90 11.69 -6.14
N ASP A 170 13.24 11.51 -6.18
CA ASP A 170 13.88 10.20 -6.03
C ASP A 170 13.79 9.77 -4.55
N TYR A 171 12.83 8.93 -4.23
CA TYR A 171 12.52 8.48 -2.86
C TYR A 171 13.73 7.83 -2.17
N ASP A 172 14.56 7.07 -2.90
CA ASP A 172 15.71 6.38 -2.31
C ASP A 172 16.85 7.34 -1.91
N ASN A 173 16.89 8.54 -2.51
CA ASN A 173 17.90 9.57 -2.23
C ASN A 173 17.32 10.80 -1.52
N ALA A 174 16.02 10.83 -1.25
CA ALA A 174 15.37 11.93 -0.58
C ALA A 174 15.86 12.10 0.86
N SER A 175 15.76 13.32 1.37
CA SER A 175 15.86 13.62 2.80
C SER A 175 14.47 13.52 3.41
N LEU A 176 14.41 13.02 4.65
CA LEU A 176 13.19 13.02 5.45
C LEU A 176 13.27 14.17 6.45
N LYS A 177 12.42 15.19 6.26
CA LYS A 177 12.46 16.42 7.05
C LYS A 177 11.55 16.33 8.27
N GLY A 178 12.13 16.64 9.43
CA GLY A 178 11.42 16.75 10.70
C GLY A 178 10.73 15.44 11.13
N ASP A 179 9.92 15.54 12.17
CA ASP A 179 9.19 14.40 12.74
C ASP A 179 8.04 13.93 11.85
N CYS A 180 7.53 14.79 10.98
CA CYS A 180 6.57 14.41 9.94
C CYS A 180 7.21 13.59 8.83
N ARG A 181 8.55 13.48 8.78
CA ARG A 181 9.29 12.73 7.77
C ARG A 181 8.86 13.09 6.34
N GLU A 182 8.72 14.40 6.09
CA GLU A 182 8.42 14.90 4.74
C GLU A 182 9.54 14.50 3.77
N VAL A 183 9.16 13.97 2.63
CA VAL A 183 10.09 13.53 1.59
C VAL A 183 10.55 14.75 0.80
N ILE A 184 11.80 15.17 0.98
CA ILE A 184 12.38 16.32 0.31
C ILE A 184 13.47 15.85 -0.66
N ASP A 185 13.33 16.20 -1.92
CA ASP A 185 14.35 15.91 -2.92
C ASP A 185 15.66 16.64 -2.64
N LYS A 186 16.78 15.95 -2.83
CA LYS A 186 18.14 16.50 -2.71
C LYS A 186 18.65 17.08 -4.04
N GLY A 187 17.84 17.86 -4.73
CA GLY A 187 18.28 18.62 -5.89
C GLY A 187 18.20 17.88 -7.23
N THR A 188 17.32 16.90 -7.35
CA THR A 188 16.93 16.42 -8.68
C THR A 188 16.02 17.47 -9.33
N PRO A 189 16.39 18.04 -10.49
CA PRO A 189 15.52 18.99 -11.17
C PRO A 189 14.17 18.34 -11.42
N LEU A 190 13.09 19.07 -11.13
CA LEU A 190 11.75 18.66 -11.52
C LEU A 190 11.78 18.32 -13.02
N HIS A 191 11.39 17.13 -13.39
CA HIS A 191 11.17 16.81 -14.80
C HIS A 191 10.01 17.68 -15.27
N GLN A 192 10.34 18.80 -15.91
CA GLN A 192 9.38 19.48 -16.75
C GLN A 192 9.19 18.60 -17.98
N GLU A 193 8.08 17.91 -18.05
CA GLU A 193 7.64 17.31 -19.32
C GLU A 193 7.51 18.42 -20.35
N LYS A 194 8.24 18.26 -21.45
CA LYS A 194 8.14 19.13 -22.62
C LYS A 194 6.96 18.71 -23.47
#